data_2565c41680485b82f5039da61728550d
#
_entry.id   2565c41680485b82f5039da61728550d
#
_cell.length_a   1.000
_cell.length_b   1.000
_cell.length_c   1.000
_cell.angle_alpha   90.00
_cell.angle_beta   90.00
_cell.angle_gamma   90.00
#
_symmetry.space_group_name_H-M   'P 1'
#
loop_
_entity.id
_entity.type
_entity.pdbx_description
1 polymer ?
#
loop_
_entity_poly.entity_id
_entity_poly.type
_entity_poly.pdbx_seq_one_letter_code
_entity_poly.pdbx_strand_id
1 'polypeptide(L)'
;MKKYEVVTRVEGKDLGISQKNIDIYIKYLQSCAIKSQDTVNTTYKTYFDNMKLFFQYLREFEGNRYILSVDTQKNFTDIWERYCTYCFSKGNSRVTVNKKRTACSTFFDWCLKRRLIKINPFIYVEKLKVTAGDKRRNSYFLTASQIWEINYVMKNNKKFDIQDKLLFNLFLDSGARISEIYNLKLEQLDIEEMLFNEVRHKEGYIEPVIFFEETKMLIKEWLQERSIKSINSEYLFITTYNKKVNQMSKETIRARIRAIGKIVGIEDFYPHSIRKSILNITGQQSETVAAALGHHKNTDVTREHYMKKKKLTEMRNTLLQIRSLAGL
;
A
#
# COMPACT_ATOMS: atom_id res chain seq x y z
N MET A 1 -6.69 9.77 22.44
CA MET A 1 -6.90 8.58 23.29
C MET A 1 -7.70 7.46 22.62
N LYS A 2 -8.87 7.72 22.01
CA LYS A 2 -9.70 6.67 21.35
C LYS A 2 -9.00 5.87 20.22
N LYS A 3 -8.03 6.44 19.51
CA LYS A 3 -7.31 5.75 18.41
C LYS A 3 -6.35 4.64 18.87
N TYR A 4 -5.88 4.69 20.12
CA TYR A 4 -4.96 3.69 20.68
C TYR A 4 -5.69 2.47 21.24
N GLU A 5 -6.93 2.65 21.68
CA GLU A 5 -7.73 1.57 22.24
C GLU A 5 -8.03 0.46 21.24
N VAL A 6 -8.24 0.82 19.95
CA VAL A 6 -8.58 -0.14 18.89
C VAL A 6 -7.44 -1.13 18.57
N VAL A 7 -6.18 -0.71 18.76
CA VAL A 7 -5.00 -1.55 18.47
C VAL A 7 -4.52 -2.31 19.71
N THR A 8 -4.82 -1.81 20.89
CA THR A 8 -4.38 -2.40 22.16
C THR A 8 -5.42 -3.33 22.80
N ARG A 9 -6.67 -3.31 22.33
CA ARG A 9 -7.73 -4.22 22.79
C ARG A 9 -7.90 -5.37 21.82
N VAL A 10 -7.84 -6.58 22.34
CA VAL A 10 -8.35 -7.76 21.65
C VAL A 10 -9.87 -7.72 21.83
N GLU A 11 -10.57 -6.90 21.02
CA GLU A 11 -12.02 -6.82 21.00
C GLU A 11 -12.58 -7.93 20.13
N GLY A 12 -13.57 -8.59 20.64
CA GLY A 12 -14.42 -9.51 19.92
C GLY A 12 -14.53 -10.84 20.62
N LYS A 13 -15.40 -11.65 20.09
CA LYS A 13 -15.80 -12.98 20.55
C LYS A 13 -14.63 -13.72 21.20
N ASP A 14 -14.88 -14.36 22.32
CA ASP A 14 -13.93 -15.24 22.97
C ASP A 14 -13.43 -16.27 21.94
N LEU A 15 -12.20 -16.07 21.47
CA LEU A 15 -11.57 -16.95 20.50
C LEU A 15 -10.93 -18.17 21.20
N GLY A 16 -11.07 -18.29 22.53
CA GLY A 16 -10.47 -19.35 23.32
C GLY A 16 -8.95 -19.37 23.31
N ILE A 17 -8.31 -18.24 22.92
CA ILE A 17 -6.85 -18.09 22.92
C ILE A 17 -6.37 -18.01 24.39
N SER A 18 -5.24 -18.65 24.69
CA SER A 18 -4.60 -18.57 26.00
C SER A 18 -4.45 -17.13 26.48
N GLN A 19 -4.98 -16.84 27.69
CA GLN A 19 -4.92 -15.50 28.28
C GLN A 19 -3.46 -15.02 28.41
N LYS A 20 -2.53 -15.92 28.71
CA LYS A 20 -1.08 -15.61 28.77
C LYS A 20 -0.55 -15.08 27.44
N ASN A 21 -1.01 -15.64 26.32
CA ASN A 21 -0.64 -15.17 24.97
C ASN A 21 -1.24 -13.79 24.68
N ILE A 22 -2.50 -13.58 25.06
CA ILE A 22 -3.18 -12.29 24.91
C ILE A 22 -2.46 -11.22 25.73
N ASP A 23 -2.21 -11.45 26.99
CA ASP A 23 -1.61 -10.47 27.90
C ASP A 23 -0.22 -10.02 27.47
N ILE A 24 0.64 -10.97 27.08
CA ILE A 24 1.99 -10.61 26.61
C ILE A 24 1.96 -9.85 25.29
N TYR A 25 1.01 -10.18 24.41
CA TYR A 25 0.88 -9.49 23.14
C TYR A 25 0.29 -8.09 23.29
N ILE A 26 -0.64 -7.87 24.21
CA ILE A 26 -1.13 -6.53 24.57
C ILE A 26 0.02 -5.64 25.07
N LYS A 27 0.90 -6.16 25.94
CA LYS A 27 2.10 -5.42 26.39
C LYS A 27 3.02 -5.04 25.23
N TYR A 28 3.17 -5.92 24.25
CA TYR A 28 3.90 -5.62 23.01
C TYR A 28 3.25 -4.48 22.24
N LEU A 29 1.94 -4.54 21.97
CA LEU A 29 1.21 -3.50 21.24
C LEU A 29 1.26 -2.14 21.95
N GLN A 30 1.14 -2.10 23.27
CA GLN A 30 1.30 -0.89 24.07
C GLN A 30 2.70 -0.29 23.92
N SER A 31 3.74 -1.14 23.95
CA SER A 31 5.12 -0.71 23.71
C SER A 31 5.33 -0.16 22.29
N CYS A 32 4.65 -0.73 21.30
CA CYS A 32 4.70 -0.25 19.93
C CYS A 32 4.00 1.11 19.75
N ALA A 33 2.86 1.30 20.44
CA ALA A 33 2.10 2.55 20.41
C ALA A 33 2.91 3.74 20.96
N ILE A 34 3.74 3.50 21.96
CA ILE A 34 4.65 4.53 22.51
C ILE A 34 5.71 4.95 21.49
N LYS A 35 6.19 4.02 20.67
CA LYS A 35 7.30 4.29 19.73
C LYS A 35 6.89 5.04 18.49
N SER A 36 5.67 4.82 17.97
CA SER A 36 5.21 5.43 16.73
C SER A 36 3.70 5.50 16.68
N GLN A 37 3.19 6.73 16.76
CA GLN A 37 1.76 7.01 16.65
C GLN A 37 1.21 6.72 15.25
N ASP A 38 2.01 6.97 14.21
CA ASP A 38 1.57 6.87 12.81
C ASP A 38 1.39 5.44 12.31
N THR A 39 2.15 4.50 12.86
CA THR A 39 2.14 3.09 12.44
C THR A 39 1.14 2.24 13.20
N VAL A 40 0.56 2.76 14.28
CA VAL A 40 -0.38 2.01 15.14
C VAL A 40 -1.59 1.49 14.36
N ASN A 41 -2.21 2.35 13.55
CA ASN A 41 -3.43 2.01 12.81
C ASN A 41 -3.17 1.29 11.46
N THR A 42 -1.91 1.11 11.07
CA THR A 42 -1.51 0.51 9.79
C THR A 42 -0.66 -0.73 9.97
N THR A 43 0.61 -0.56 10.29
CA THR A 43 1.57 -1.68 10.40
C THR A 43 1.25 -2.58 11.57
N TYR A 44 1.00 -2.03 12.76
CA TYR A 44 0.72 -2.83 13.95
C TYR A 44 -0.66 -3.49 13.92
N LYS A 45 -1.65 -2.87 13.25
CA LYS A 45 -2.92 -3.56 12.98
C LYS A 45 -2.70 -4.81 12.14
N THR A 46 -1.91 -4.70 11.07
CA THR A 46 -1.57 -5.85 10.22
C THR A 46 -0.79 -6.92 10.99
N TYR A 47 0.14 -6.50 11.86
CA TYR A 47 0.89 -7.43 12.72
C TYR A 47 -0.03 -8.12 13.73
N PHE A 48 -0.93 -7.38 14.34
CA PHE A 48 -1.95 -7.93 15.23
C PHE A 48 -2.82 -8.98 14.53
N ASP A 49 -3.35 -8.65 13.34
CA ASP A 49 -4.18 -9.59 12.59
C ASP A 49 -3.42 -10.88 12.24
N ASN A 50 -2.16 -10.77 11.84
CA ASN A 50 -1.33 -11.93 11.55
C ASN A 50 -1.01 -12.75 12.82
N MET A 51 -0.71 -12.09 13.93
CA MET A 51 -0.42 -12.76 15.20
C MET A 51 -1.65 -13.43 15.79
N LYS A 52 -2.82 -12.79 15.68
CA LYS A 52 -4.10 -13.38 16.07
C LYS A 52 -4.36 -14.70 15.34
N LEU A 53 -4.12 -14.73 14.03
CA LEU A 53 -4.26 -15.97 13.24
C LEU A 53 -3.28 -17.06 13.68
N PHE A 54 -2.07 -16.70 14.09
CA PHE A 54 -1.13 -17.67 14.64
C PHE A 54 -1.56 -18.18 16.00
N PHE A 55 -2.06 -17.33 16.89
CA PHE A 55 -2.61 -17.76 18.18
C PHE A 55 -3.85 -18.65 18.02
N GLN A 56 -4.71 -18.38 17.06
CA GLN A 56 -5.84 -19.26 16.73
C GLN A 56 -5.35 -20.63 16.28
N TYR A 57 -4.30 -20.69 15.46
CA TYR A 57 -3.67 -21.94 15.06
C TYR A 57 -3.09 -22.71 16.26
N LEU A 58 -2.36 -22.03 17.16
CA LEU A 58 -1.84 -22.65 18.39
C LEU A 58 -2.95 -23.22 19.27
N ARG A 59 -4.10 -22.54 19.37
CA ARG A 59 -5.26 -23.04 20.09
C ARG A 59 -5.82 -24.29 19.45
N GLU A 60 -5.97 -24.29 18.15
CA GLU A 60 -6.70 -25.34 17.41
C GLU A 60 -5.86 -26.60 17.24
N PHE A 61 -4.57 -26.46 16.99
CA PHE A 61 -3.70 -27.56 16.57
C PHE A 61 -2.53 -27.86 17.52
N GLU A 62 -2.21 -26.96 18.44
CA GLU A 62 -1.01 -27.06 19.27
C GLU A 62 -1.34 -26.97 20.76
N GLY A 63 -2.56 -27.36 21.17
CA GLY A 63 -2.98 -27.42 22.58
C GLY A 63 -3.03 -26.07 23.30
N ASN A 64 -3.26 -24.98 22.56
CA ASN A 64 -3.34 -23.62 23.11
C ASN A 64 -2.13 -23.21 23.98
N ARG A 65 -0.95 -23.71 23.63
CA ARG A 65 0.29 -23.53 24.40
C ARG A 65 0.71 -22.07 24.51
N TYR A 66 1.38 -21.76 25.63
CA TYR A 66 1.95 -20.43 25.83
C TYR A 66 3.18 -20.25 24.93
N ILE A 67 3.17 -19.21 24.09
CA ILE A 67 4.17 -18.97 23.04
C ILE A 67 5.59 -18.78 23.58
N LEU A 68 5.75 -18.28 24.81
CA LEU A 68 7.05 -18.06 25.46
C LEU A 68 7.45 -19.20 26.41
N SER A 69 6.70 -20.31 26.49
CA SER A 69 7.12 -21.46 27.29
C SER A 69 8.39 -22.10 26.70
N VAL A 70 9.20 -22.68 27.56
CA VAL A 70 10.46 -23.34 27.17
C VAL A 70 10.20 -24.45 26.15
N ASP A 71 9.15 -25.23 26.34
CA ASP A 71 8.74 -26.29 25.42
C ASP A 71 8.35 -25.74 24.04
N THR A 72 7.54 -24.69 23.99
CA THR A 72 7.16 -24.05 22.71
C THR A 72 8.39 -23.49 22.00
N GLN A 73 9.31 -22.87 22.72
CA GLN A 73 10.51 -22.32 22.10
C GLN A 73 11.47 -23.39 21.56
N LYS A 74 11.63 -24.51 22.27
CA LYS A 74 12.44 -25.65 21.80
C LYS A 74 11.89 -26.27 20.52
N ASN A 75 10.56 -26.37 20.41
CA ASN A 75 9.86 -27.00 19.29
C ASN A 75 9.38 -25.97 18.25
N PHE A 76 9.83 -24.72 18.33
CA PHE A 76 9.25 -23.62 17.55
C PHE A 76 9.37 -23.81 16.05
N THR A 77 10.50 -24.31 15.57
CA THR A 77 10.72 -24.54 14.13
C THR A 77 9.67 -25.49 13.56
N ASP A 78 9.45 -26.63 14.23
CA ASP A 78 8.48 -27.62 13.80
C ASP A 78 7.02 -27.07 13.85
N ILE A 79 6.70 -26.31 14.91
CA ILE A 79 5.40 -25.64 15.02
C ILE A 79 5.20 -24.65 13.88
N TRP A 80 6.25 -23.89 13.54
CA TRP A 80 6.18 -22.92 12.45
C TRP A 80 6.06 -23.56 11.08
N GLU A 81 6.73 -24.66 10.82
CA GLU A 81 6.62 -25.42 9.57
C GLU A 81 5.22 -26.00 9.39
N ARG A 82 4.63 -26.57 10.46
CA ARG A 82 3.22 -27.02 10.43
C ARG A 82 2.26 -25.84 10.20
N TYR A 83 2.52 -24.68 10.80
CA TYR A 83 1.73 -23.47 10.52
C TYR A 83 1.87 -22.99 9.08
N CYS A 84 3.05 -23.06 8.47
CA CYS A 84 3.25 -22.77 7.06
C CYS A 84 2.42 -23.71 6.18
N THR A 85 2.45 -25.00 6.44
CA THR A 85 1.65 -26.02 5.75
C THR A 85 0.15 -25.72 5.87
N TYR A 86 -0.32 -25.40 7.08
CA TYR A 86 -1.70 -24.94 7.31
C TYR A 86 -2.03 -23.69 6.51
N CYS A 87 -1.16 -22.69 6.48
CA CYS A 87 -1.36 -21.48 5.68
C CYS A 87 -1.47 -21.79 4.19
N PHE A 88 -0.67 -22.70 3.67
CA PHE A 88 -0.73 -23.11 2.26
C PHE A 88 -2.05 -23.87 1.95
N SER A 89 -2.52 -24.74 2.84
CA SER A 89 -3.81 -25.41 2.67
C SER A 89 -4.99 -24.44 2.64
N LYS A 90 -4.86 -23.28 3.30
CA LYS A 90 -5.81 -22.15 3.22
C LYS A 90 -5.58 -21.24 2.01
N GLY A 91 -4.72 -21.62 1.09
CA GLY A 91 -4.44 -20.88 -0.15
C GLY A 91 -3.56 -19.62 0.03
N ASN A 92 -2.81 -19.45 1.12
CA ASN A 92 -1.88 -18.35 1.27
C ASN A 92 -0.67 -18.52 0.34
N SER A 93 -0.20 -17.42 -0.27
CA SER A 93 1.06 -17.42 -1.03
C SER A 93 2.26 -17.35 -0.09
N ARG A 94 3.47 -17.73 -0.59
CA ARG A 94 4.73 -17.57 0.14
C ARG A 94 4.98 -16.13 0.59
N VAL A 95 4.61 -15.16 -0.21
CA VAL A 95 4.65 -13.72 0.16
C VAL A 95 3.81 -13.44 1.39
N THR A 96 2.60 -14.00 1.46
CA THR A 96 1.70 -13.82 2.61
C THR A 96 2.25 -14.50 3.87
N VAL A 97 2.79 -15.71 3.73
CA VAL A 97 3.40 -16.43 4.87
C VAL A 97 4.63 -15.70 5.38
N ASN A 98 5.48 -15.16 4.49
CA ASN A 98 6.61 -14.32 4.89
C ASN A 98 6.20 -13.04 5.63
N LYS A 99 5.05 -12.44 5.31
CA LYS A 99 4.50 -11.30 6.08
C LYS A 99 4.08 -11.74 7.49
N LYS A 100 3.45 -12.91 7.61
CA LYS A 100 3.11 -13.51 8.92
C LYS A 100 4.38 -13.78 9.74
N ARG A 101 5.42 -14.36 9.10
CA ARG A 101 6.73 -14.56 9.71
C ARG A 101 7.31 -13.26 10.25
N THR A 102 7.29 -12.19 9.47
CA THR A 102 7.81 -10.89 9.89
C THR A 102 7.06 -10.37 11.12
N ALA A 103 5.74 -10.45 11.15
CA ALA A 103 4.93 -10.02 12.28
C ALA A 103 5.28 -10.77 13.56
N CYS A 104 5.39 -12.11 13.47
CA CYS A 104 5.75 -12.95 14.61
C CYS A 104 7.20 -12.72 15.06
N SER A 105 8.16 -12.68 14.12
CA SER A 105 9.58 -12.44 14.44
C SER A 105 9.80 -11.11 15.15
N THR A 106 9.11 -10.03 14.69
CA THR A 106 9.19 -8.72 15.33
C THR A 106 8.68 -8.74 16.79
N PHE A 107 7.66 -9.53 17.08
CA PHE A 107 7.21 -9.75 18.45
C PHE A 107 8.28 -10.47 19.29
N PHE A 108 8.89 -11.53 18.77
CA PHE A 108 9.97 -12.23 19.48
C PHE A 108 11.23 -11.37 19.66
N ASP A 109 11.56 -10.49 18.70
CA ASP A 109 12.63 -9.50 18.87
C ASP A 109 12.34 -8.54 20.04
N TRP A 110 11.09 -8.13 20.19
CA TRP A 110 10.69 -7.34 21.37
C TRP A 110 10.80 -8.14 22.67
N CYS A 111 10.39 -9.40 22.66
CA CYS A 111 10.53 -10.29 23.81
C CYS A 111 12.01 -10.49 24.20
N LEU A 112 12.88 -10.68 23.23
CA LEU A 112 14.33 -10.78 23.43
C LEU A 112 14.91 -9.51 24.07
N LYS A 113 14.58 -8.33 23.52
CA LYS A 113 14.99 -7.02 24.09
C LYS A 113 14.49 -6.78 25.52
N ARG A 114 13.37 -7.39 25.88
CA ARG A 114 12.81 -7.37 27.24
C ARG A 114 13.33 -8.49 28.15
N ARG A 115 14.27 -9.31 27.67
CA ARG A 115 14.83 -10.46 28.38
C ARG A 115 13.80 -11.50 28.82
N LEU A 116 12.65 -11.57 28.12
CA LEU A 116 11.61 -12.57 28.34
C LEU A 116 11.97 -13.93 27.74
N ILE A 117 12.88 -13.92 26.77
CA ILE A 117 13.46 -15.09 26.11
C ILE A 117 14.97 -14.86 25.93
N LYS A 118 15.72 -15.94 25.75
CA LYS A 118 17.17 -15.88 25.54
C LYS A 118 17.55 -15.69 24.07
N ILE A 119 16.71 -16.13 23.15
CA ILE A 119 16.96 -16.09 21.72
C ILE A 119 15.64 -15.94 20.96
N ASN A 120 15.65 -15.23 19.85
CA ASN A 120 14.49 -15.21 18.95
C ASN A 120 14.46 -16.51 18.14
N PRO A 121 13.42 -17.36 18.27
CA PRO A 121 13.39 -18.66 17.60
C PRO A 121 13.38 -18.55 16.06
N PHE A 122 13.02 -17.40 15.50
CA PHE A 122 13.04 -17.17 14.05
C PHE A 122 14.44 -17.08 13.45
N ILE A 123 15.51 -17.09 14.23
CA ILE A 123 16.87 -17.25 13.69
C ILE A 123 17.06 -18.62 13.03
N TYR A 124 16.31 -19.62 13.49
CA TYR A 124 16.34 -21.00 12.96
C TYR A 124 15.29 -21.22 11.86
N VAL A 125 14.47 -20.21 11.54
CA VAL A 125 13.41 -20.28 10.53
C VAL A 125 13.82 -19.42 9.33
N GLU A 126 14.05 -20.06 8.19
CA GLU A 126 14.35 -19.33 6.96
C GLU A 126 13.13 -18.63 6.38
N LYS A 127 13.37 -17.57 5.62
CA LYS A 127 12.32 -16.98 4.79
C LYS A 127 12.03 -17.89 3.61
N LEU A 128 10.76 -18.08 3.31
CA LEU A 128 10.34 -18.83 2.13
C LEU A 128 10.82 -18.11 0.87
N LYS A 129 11.43 -18.86 -0.03
CA LYS A 129 11.89 -18.35 -1.33
C LYS A 129 10.67 -18.02 -2.19
N VAL A 130 10.51 -16.74 -2.52
CA VAL A 130 9.41 -16.25 -3.36
C VAL A 130 9.81 -16.38 -4.82
N THR A 131 8.96 -17.01 -5.62
CA THR A 131 9.14 -17.17 -7.06
C THR A 131 8.20 -16.27 -7.85
N ALA A 132 8.40 -16.17 -9.16
CA ALA A 132 7.53 -15.39 -10.03
C ALA A 132 6.05 -15.85 -9.96
N GLY A 133 5.81 -17.16 -9.80
CA GLY A 133 4.47 -17.73 -9.67
C GLY A 133 3.73 -17.36 -8.38
N ASP A 134 4.45 -16.87 -7.35
CA ASP A 134 3.83 -16.41 -6.10
C ASP A 134 3.22 -15.00 -6.20
N LYS A 135 3.47 -14.29 -7.30
CA LYS A 135 2.95 -12.94 -7.54
C LYS A 135 1.53 -13.04 -8.11
N ARG A 136 0.53 -12.84 -7.26
CA ARG A 136 -0.91 -12.91 -7.64
C ARG A 136 -1.44 -11.72 -8.42
N ARG A 137 -0.72 -10.58 -8.46
CA ARG A 137 -1.16 -9.38 -9.16
C ARG A 137 -0.23 -9.07 -10.30
N ASN A 138 -0.80 -8.94 -11.48
CA ASN A 138 -0.09 -8.41 -12.63
C ASN A 138 0.30 -6.95 -12.37
N SER A 139 1.49 -6.57 -12.81
CA SER A 139 1.88 -5.16 -12.86
C SER A 139 1.45 -4.61 -14.20
N TYR A 140 0.55 -3.63 -14.18
CA TYR A 140 0.12 -2.93 -15.39
C TYR A 140 0.92 -1.64 -15.54
N PHE A 141 1.37 -1.40 -16.75
CA PHE A 141 2.02 -0.16 -17.17
C PHE A 141 1.24 0.39 -18.35
N LEU A 142 0.56 1.50 -18.14
CA LEU A 142 -0.16 2.18 -19.21
C LEU A 142 0.80 2.70 -20.26
N THR A 143 0.42 2.57 -21.52
CA THR A 143 1.08 3.24 -22.64
C THR A 143 0.51 4.65 -22.81
N ALA A 144 1.22 5.52 -23.54
CA ALA A 144 0.74 6.87 -23.83
C ALA A 144 -0.60 6.84 -24.59
N SER A 145 -0.79 5.88 -25.51
CA SER A 145 -2.06 5.70 -26.24
C SER A 145 -3.22 5.31 -25.31
N GLN A 146 -2.97 4.43 -24.33
CA GLN A 146 -3.99 4.06 -23.34
C GLN A 146 -4.36 5.23 -22.43
N ILE A 147 -3.39 6.04 -22.03
CA ILE A 147 -3.64 7.27 -21.23
C ILE A 147 -4.52 8.23 -22.02
N TRP A 148 -4.18 8.44 -23.30
CA TRP A 148 -4.97 9.28 -24.20
C TRP A 148 -6.41 8.73 -24.36
N GLU A 149 -6.56 7.43 -24.62
CA GLU A 149 -7.85 6.76 -24.78
C GLU A 149 -8.71 6.91 -23.52
N ILE A 150 -8.14 6.71 -22.34
CA ILE A 150 -8.84 6.88 -21.06
C ILE A 150 -9.37 8.32 -20.94
N ASN A 151 -8.53 9.34 -21.16
CA ASN A 151 -8.94 10.73 -21.07
C ASN A 151 -10.01 11.09 -22.12
N TYR A 152 -9.85 10.61 -23.35
CA TYR A 152 -10.82 10.82 -24.42
C TYR A 152 -12.20 10.23 -24.08
N VAL A 153 -12.23 8.96 -23.63
CA VAL A 153 -13.48 8.30 -23.25
C VAL A 153 -14.12 8.97 -22.04
N MET A 154 -13.36 9.30 -20.99
CA MET A 154 -13.90 9.98 -19.82
C MET A 154 -14.46 11.37 -20.15
N LYS A 155 -13.86 12.09 -21.09
CA LYS A 155 -14.36 13.40 -21.55
C LYS A 155 -15.71 13.29 -22.22
N ASN A 156 -15.92 12.25 -23.03
CA ASN A 156 -17.09 12.08 -23.90
C ASN A 156 -18.17 11.16 -23.34
N ASN A 157 -17.94 10.49 -22.21
CA ASN A 157 -18.87 9.54 -21.61
C ASN A 157 -19.41 10.06 -20.28
N LYS A 158 -20.69 10.36 -20.21
CA LYS A 158 -21.40 10.87 -19.02
C LYS A 158 -21.38 9.92 -17.81
N LYS A 159 -20.95 8.67 -18.00
CA LYS A 159 -20.78 7.71 -16.89
C LYS A 159 -19.67 8.14 -15.93
N PHE A 160 -18.68 8.89 -16.42
CA PHE A 160 -17.58 9.39 -15.62
C PHE A 160 -17.84 10.84 -15.22
N ASP A 161 -17.93 11.07 -13.91
CA ASP A 161 -18.13 12.40 -13.35
C ASP A 161 -16.80 13.20 -13.31
N ILE A 162 -16.88 14.45 -12.88
CA ILE A 162 -15.71 15.31 -12.77
C ILE A 162 -14.68 14.76 -11.78
N GLN A 163 -15.11 14.09 -10.72
CA GLN A 163 -14.19 13.49 -9.74
C GLN A 163 -13.45 12.27 -10.31
N ASP A 164 -14.02 11.50 -11.24
CA ASP A 164 -13.33 10.42 -11.94
C ASP A 164 -12.18 10.95 -12.78
N LYS A 165 -12.46 12.01 -13.56
CA LYS A 165 -11.44 12.68 -14.40
C LYS A 165 -10.33 13.27 -13.55
N LEU A 166 -10.69 13.95 -12.48
CA LEU A 166 -9.75 14.57 -11.56
C LEU A 166 -8.90 13.53 -10.81
N LEU A 167 -9.50 12.42 -10.34
CA LEU A 167 -8.76 11.33 -9.70
C LEU A 167 -7.69 10.76 -10.63
N PHE A 168 -8.07 10.44 -11.87
CA PHE A 168 -7.15 9.83 -12.82
C PHE A 168 -5.98 10.76 -13.16
N ASN A 169 -6.30 12.02 -13.52
CA ASN A 169 -5.27 12.99 -13.92
C ASN A 169 -4.36 13.36 -12.74
N LEU A 170 -4.91 13.56 -11.54
CA LEU A 170 -4.10 13.87 -10.35
C LEU A 170 -3.16 12.72 -9.97
N PHE A 171 -3.58 11.45 -10.13
CA PHE A 171 -2.68 10.30 -9.98
C PHE A 171 -1.59 10.25 -11.06
N LEU A 172 -1.90 10.63 -12.29
CA LEU A 172 -0.92 10.69 -13.39
C LEU A 172 0.11 11.79 -13.14
N ASP A 173 -0.33 12.99 -12.82
CA ASP A 173 0.55 14.14 -12.66
C ASP A 173 1.52 13.97 -11.50
N SER A 174 1.01 13.51 -10.36
CA SER A 174 1.78 13.45 -9.11
C SER A 174 2.46 12.11 -8.85
N GLY A 175 2.01 11.04 -9.48
CA GLY A 175 2.42 9.70 -9.07
C GLY A 175 2.10 9.37 -7.60
N ALA A 176 1.23 10.13 -6.94
CA ALA A 176 0.94 10.03 -5.50
C ALA A 176 0.38 8.67 -5.09
N ARG A 177 0.51 8.35 -3.80
CA ARG A 177 -0.13 7.16 -3.23
C ARG A 177 -1.61 7.45 -2.92
N ILE A 178 -2.44 6.41 -2.93
CA ILE A 178 -3.87 6.56 -2.61
C ILE A 178 -4.13 7.25 -1.26
N SER A 179 -3.24 7.09 -0.28
CA SER A 179 -3.37 7.75 1.02
C SER A 179 -3.15 9.25 0.94
N GLU A 180 -2.31 9.70 0.03
CA GLU A 180 -2.01 11.10 -0.23
C GLU A 180 -3.22 11.75 -0.90
N ILE A 181 -3.68 11.20 -2.00
CA ILE A 181 -4.88 11.69 -2.72
C ILE A 181 -6.14 11.66 -1.82
N TYR A 182 -6.31 10.59 -1.03
CA TYR A 182 -7.43 10.46 -0.09
C TYR A 182 -7.48 11.60 0.94
N ASN A 183 -6.32 12.07 1.41
CA ASN A 183 -6.24 13.08 2.47
C ASN A 183 -6.19 14.53 1.95
N LEU A 184 -6.25 14.76 0.64
CA LEU A 184 -6.19 16.12 0.09
C LEU A 184 -7.35 16.98 0.59
N LYS A 185 -7.01 18.17 1.08
CA LYS A 185 -7.93 19.18 1.56
C LYS A 185 -7.88 20.43 0.71
N LEU A 186 -8.99 21.16 0.67
CA LEU A 186 -9.07 22.41 -0.09
C LEU A 186 -8.16 23.51 0.46
N GLU A 187 -7.94 23.56 1.77
CA GLU A 187 -7.02 24.51 2.40
C GLU A 187 -5.55 24.36 1.97
N GLN A 188 -5.18 23.17 1.45
CA GLN A 188 -3.84 22.86 0.97
C GLN A 188 -3.61 23.29 -0.47
N LEU A 189 -4.69 23.62 -1.20
CA LEU A 189 -4.63 23.91 -2.62
C LEU A 189 -4.01 25.27 -2.90
N ASP A 190 -2.91 25.27 -3.65
CA ASP A 190 -2.36 26.43 -4.34
C ASP A 190 -2.59 26.24 -5.85
N ILE A 191 -3.59 26.95 -6.36
CA ILE A 191 -4.00 26.80 -7.76
C ILE A 191 -3.04 27.48 -8.73
N GLU A 192 -2.32 28.51 -8.28
CA GLU A 192 -1.39 29.23 -9.13
C GLU A 192 -0.05 28.48 -9.25
N GLU A 193 0.46 27.98 -8.15
CA GLU A 193 1.66 27.14 -8.12
C GLU A 193 1.39 25.71 -8.56
N MET A 194 0.11 25.34 -8.81
CA MET A 194 -0.31 24.03 -9.26
C MET A 194 0.13 22.88 -8.33
N LEU A 195 -0.13 23.03 -7.05
CA LEU A 195 0.19 22.00 -6.05
C LEU A 195 -0.77 22.01 -4.85
N PHE A 196 -0.75 20.93 -4.10
CA PHE A 196 -1.31 20.86 -2.76
C PHE A 196 -0.16 20.86 -1.77
N ASN A 197 -0.10 21.90 -0.93
CA ASN A 197 0.91 22.06 0.11
C ASN A 197 0.71 21.10 1.27
N GLU A 198 1.75 20.84 2.02
CA GLU A 198 1.73 20.14 3.31
C GLU A 198 1.00 18.80 3.31
N VAL A 199 1.09 18.05 2.21
CA VAL A 199 0.49 16.71 2.12
C VAL A 199 1.34 15.72 2.90
N ARG A 200 0.68 15.01 3.84
CA ARG A 200 1.37 14.01 4.66
C ARG A 200 1.55 12.71 3.89
N HIS A 201 2.79 12.34 3.67
CA HIS A 201 3.20 11.11 3.03
C HIS A 201 3.38 9.94 4.02
N LYS A 202 3.64 8.76 3.48
CA LYS A 202 3.99 7.59 4.27
C LYS A 202 5.26 7.90 5.12
N GLU A 203 5.29 7.39 6.34
CA GLU A 203 6.37 7.63 7.32
C GLU A 203 6.40 9.06 7.91
N GLY A 204 5.36 9.87 7.67
CA GLY A 204 5.19 11.18 8.29
C GLY A 204 5.91 12.33 7.58
N TYR A 205 6.54 12.10 6.44
CA TYR A 205 7.09 13.19 5.62
C TYR A 205 5.96 14.07 5.11
N ILE A 206 6.24 15.37 5.02
CA ILE A 206 5.32 16.39 4.51
C ILE A 206 5.94 16.95 3.24
N GLU A 207 5.29 16.77 2.10
CA GLU A 207 5.74 17.23 0.80
C GLU A 207 4.54 17.63 -0.06
N PRO A 208 4.70 18.48 -1.09
CA PRO A 208 3.61 18.87 -1.96
C PRO A 208 3.19 17.74 -2.90
N VAL A 209 1.94 17.76 -3.32
CA VAL A 209 1.40 16.96 -4.43
C VAL A 209 1.19 17.88 -5.61
N ILE A 210 2.00 17.74 -6.64
CA ILE A 210 1.98 18.58 -7.84
C ILE A 210 0.91 18.13 -8.83
N PHE A 211 0.45 19.05 -9.66
CA PHE A 211 -0.41 18.79 -10.81
C PHE A 211 -0.09 19.77 -11.95
N PHE A 212 -0.69 19.54 -13.13
CA PHE A 212 -0.44 20.34 -14.33
C PHE A 212 -1.73 21.01 -14.82
N GLU A 213 -1.63 21.78 -15.92
CA GLU A 213 -2.68 22.69 -16.39
C GLU A 213 -4.03 21.98 -16.64
N GLU A 214 -4.01 20.77 -17.23
CA GLU A 214 -5.25 20.01 -17.46
C GLU A 214 -5.97 19.66 -16.15
N THR A 215 -5.21 19.22 -15.15
CA THR A 215 -5.74 18.96 -13.79
C THR A 215 -6.19 20.24 -13.08
N LYS A 216 -5.49 21.37 -13.30
CA LYS A 216 -5.91 22.71 -12.81
C LYS A 216 -7.30 23.07 -13.32
N MET A 217 -7.55 22.84 -14.60
CA MET A 217 -8.87 23.10 -15.20
C MET A 217 -9.96 22.20 -14.57
N LEU A 218 -9.69 20.93 -14.39
CA LEU A 218 -10.61 19.99 -13.74
C LEU A 218 -10.89 20.38 -12.27
N ILE A 219 -9.86 20.86 -11.54
CA ILE A 219 -10.04 21.37 -10.18
C ILE A 219 -10.98 22.58 -10.19
N LYS A 220 -10.77 23.57 -11.08
CA LYS A 220 -11.63 24.76 -11.19
C LYS A 220 -13.09 24.36 -11.52
N GLU A 221 -13.30 23.44 -12.45
CA GLU A 221 -14.63 22.92 -12.80
C GLU A 221 -15.27 22.23 -11.58
N TRP A 222 -14.52 21.40 -10.86
CA TRP A 222 -15.02 20.74 -9.67
C TRP A 222 -15.38 21.72 -8.54
N LEU A 223 -14.55 22.74 -8.30
CA LEU A 223 -14.85 23.78 -7.30
C LEU A 223 -16.09 24.58 -7.67
N GLN A 224 -16.31 24.89 -8.94
CA GLN A 224 -17.52 25.54 -9.43
C GLN A 224 -18.76 24.64 -9.20
N GLU A 225 -18.67 23.34 -9.54
CA GLU A 225 -19.76 22.39 -9.30
C GLU A 225 -20.10 22.29 -7.80
N ARG A 226 -19.08 22.26 -6.94
CA ARG A 226 -19.25 22.26 -5.47
C ARG A 226 -19.99 23.51 -4.98
N SER A 227 -19.63 24.69 -5.52
CA SER A 227 -20.29 25.95 -5.20
C SER A 227 -21.77 25.94 -5.59
N ILE A 228 -22.08 25.53 -6.83
CA ILE A 228 -23.46 25.43 -7.34
C ILE A 228 -24.30 24.48 -6.49
N LYS A 229 -23.73 23.34 -6.08
CA LYS A 229 -24.41 22.32 -5.26
C LYS A 229 -24.35 22.60 -3.76
N SER A 230 -23.80 23.73 -3.34
CA SER A 230 -23.61 24.10 -1.92
C SER A 230 -22.95 22.99 -1.09
N ILE A 231 -21.92 22.34 -1.67
CA ILE A 231 -21.19 21.25 -1.02
C ILE A 231 -20.19 21.81 0.00
N ASN A 232 -20.47 21.60 1.29
CA ASN A 232 -19.58 21.97 2.37
C ASN A 232 -18.77 20.76 2.85
N SER A 233 -17.47 20.74 2.54
CA SER A 233 -16.50 19.73 2.99
C SER A 233 -15.08 20.27 2.82
N GLU A 234 -14.23 20.02 3.78
CA GLU A 234 -12.78 20.34 3.70
C GLU A 234 -12.02 19.49 2.67
N TYR A 235 -12.52 18.28 2.38
CA TYR A 235 -11.84 17.32 1.50
C TYR A 235 -12.08 17.60 0.02
N LEU A 236 -11.05 17.38 -0.81
CA LEU A 236 -11.16 17.52 -2.27
C LEU A 236 -12.14 16.47 -2.84
N PHE A 237 -12.02 15.22 -2.45
CA PHE A 237 -12.84 14.11 -2.92
C PHE A 237 -13.91 13.72 -1.91
N ILE A 238 -15.14 13.68 -2.37
CA ILE A 238 -16.31 13.46 -1.51
C ILE A 238 -17.27 12.43 -2.12
N THR A 239 -18.11 11.88 -1.26
CA THR A 239 -19.32 11.13 -1.65
C THR A 239 -20.53 11.74 -0.97
N THR A 240 -21.67 11.78 -1.68
CA THR A 240 -22.94 12.21 -1.12
C THR A 240 -23.85 11.00 -1.01
N TYR A 241 -24.35 10.73 0.20
CA TYR A 241 -25.32 9.68 0.46
C TYR A 241 -26.38 10.20 1.44
N ASN A 242 -27.67 10.03 1.11
CA ASN A 242 -28.78 10.54 1.92
C ASN A 242 -28.60 12.01 2.34
N LYS A 243 -28.24 12.88 1.40
CA LYS A 243 -27.93 14.31 1.60
C LYS A 243 -26.77 14.60 2.56
N LYS A 244 -26.04 13.58 3.02
CA LYS A 244 -24.83 13.76 3.84
C LYS A 244 -23.61 13.72 2.94
N VAL A 245 -22.75 14.73 3.09
CA VAL A 245 -21.47 14.81 2.40
C VAL A 245 -20.39 14.19 3.30
N ASN A 246 -19.66 13.23 2.78
CA ASN A 246 -18.57 12.55 3.48
C ASN A 246 -17.32 12.56 2.61
N GLN A 247 -16.16 12.44 3.25
CA GLN A 247 -14.91 12.16 2.54
C GLN A 247 -15.05 10.87 1.72
N MET A 248 -14.62 10.87 0.45
CA MET A 248 -14.65 9.68 -0.39
C MET A 248 -13.73 8.60 0.17
N SER A 249 -14.24 7.40 0.42
CA SER A 249 -13.43 6.31 1.00
C SER A 249 -12.36 5.82 0.04
N LYS A 250 -11.26 5.25 0.58
CA LYS A 250 -10.21 4.62 -0.25
C LYS A 250 -10.75 3.47 -1.09
N GLU A 251 -11.77 2.78 -0.60
CA GLU A 251 -12.47 1.70 -1.31
C GLU A 251 -13.24 2.25 -2.51
N THR A 252 -13.92 3.40 -2.34
CA THR A 252 -14.60 4.11 -3.44
C THR A 252 -13.60 4.59 -4.48
N ILE A 253 -12.48 5.19 -4.06
CA ILE A 253 -11.39 5.59 -4.99
C ILE A 253 -10.89 4.37 -5.79
N ARG A 254 -10.66 3.22 -5.14
CA ARG A 254 -10.24 2.00 -5.83
C ARG A 254 -11.28 1.49 -6.83
N ALA A 255 -12.57 1.56 -6.46
CA ALA A 255 -13.66 1.14 -7.34
C ALA A 255 -13.75 2.03 -8.60
N ARG A 256 -13.65 3.36 -8.44
CA ARG A 256 -13.62 4.34 -9.54
C ARG A 256 -12.43 4.10 -10.46
N ILE A 257 -11.23 3.95 -9.93
CA ILE A 257 -10.02 3.66 -10.74
C ILE A 257 -10.15 2.31 -11.47
N ARG A 258 -10.75 1.30 -10.84
CA ARG A 258 -11.02 0.01 -11.53
C ARG A 258 -11.99 0.19 -12.69
N ALA A 259 -13.02 1.01 -12.54
CA ALA A 259 -13.96 1.32 -13.62
C ALA A 259 -13.26 2.04 -14.78
N ILE A 260 -12.32 2.95 -14.49
CA ILE A 260 -11.49 3.64 -15.49
C ILE A 260 -10.61 2.65 -16.24
N GLY A 261 -9.97 1.70 -15.54
CA GLY A 261 -9.11 0.70 -16.17
C GLY A 261 -9.82 -0.19 -17.22
N LYS A 262 -11.12 -0.40 -17.04
CA LYS A 262 -11.93 -1.17 -17.99
C LYS A 262 -12.04 -0.51 -19.38
N ILE A 263 -11.83 0.80 -19.49
CA ILE A 263 -11.81 1.52 -20.77
C ILE A 263 -10.75 0.89 -21.70
N VAL A 264 -9.61 0.51 -21.15
CA VAL A 264 -8.48 -0.07 -21.89
C VAL A 264 -8.31 -1.58 -21.61
N GLY A 265 -9.39 -2.26 -21.21
CA GLY A 265 -9.42 -3.72 -21.01
C GLY A 265 -8.66 -4.24 -19.79
N ILE A 266 -8.37 -3.39 -18.79
CA ILE A 266 -7.66 -3.81 -17.57
C ILE A 266 -8.65 -3.98 -16.42
N GLU A 267 -9.04 -5.23 -16.11
CA GLU A 267 -10.03 -5.54 -15.07
C GLU A 267 -9.53 -5.22 -13.65
N ASP A 268 -8.26 -5.54 -13.33
CA ASP A 268 -7.67 -5.33 -12.01
C ASP A 268 -6.83 -4.05 -11.95
N PHE A 269 -7.33 -2.97 -12.56
CA PHE A 269 -6.66 -1.68 -12.49
C PHE A 269 -6.84 -1.03 -11.12
N TYR A 270 -5.78 -0.43 -10.59
CA TYR A 270 -5.78 0.14 -9.24
C TYR A 270 -4.81 1.35 -9.16
N PRO A 271 -4.97 2.25 -8.18
CA PRO A 271 -4.16 3.49 -8.10
C PRO A 271 -2.65 3.28 -8.21
N HIS A 272 -2.11 2.21 -7.64
CA HIS A 272 -0.69 1.91 -7.73
C HIS A 272 -0.24 1.52 -9.15
N SER A 273 -1.17 1.07 -10.04
CA SER A 273 -0.86 0.84 -11.46
C SER A 273 -0.60 2.16 -12.19
N ILE A 274 -1.37 3.22 -11.90
CA ILE A 274 -1.14 4.55 -12.47
C ILE A 274 0.22 5.07 -12.01
N ARG A 275 0.50 5.01 -10.69
CA ARG A 275 1.79 5.40 -10.14
C ARG A 275 2.95 4.61 -10.80
N LYS A 276 2.81 3.30 -11.00
CA LYS A 276 3.82 2.50 -11.70
C LYS A 276 4.02 2.96 -13.13
N SER A 277 2.94 3.30 -13.82
CA SER A 277 3.00 3.77 -15.21
C SER A 277 3.77 5.06 -15.29
N ILE A 278 3.42 6.08 -14.50
CA ILE A 278 4.07 7.38 -14.57
C ILE A 278 5.53 7.32 -14.11
N LEU A 279 5.83 6.62 -13.02
CA LEU A 279 7.21 6.46 -12.57
C LEU A 279 8.06 5.66 -13.56
N ASN A 280 7.48 4.69 -14.28
CA ASN A 280 8.19 3.98 -15.34
C ASN A 280 8.45 4.90 -16.55
N ILE A 281 7.46 5.68 -16.98
CA ILE A 281 7.60 6.62 -18.09
C ILE A 281 8.67 7.68 -17.75
N THR A 282 8.56 8.31 -16.59
CA THR A 282 9.53 9.31 -16.12
C THR A 282 10.92 8.70 -15.93
N GLY A 283 11.00 7.48 -15.39
CA GLY A 283 12.28 6.79 -15.16
C GLY A 283 13.01 6.37 -16.43
N GLN A 284 12.31 6.23 -17.55
CA GLN A 284 12.95 6.02 -18.85
C GLN A 284 13.72 7.26 -19.32
N GLN A 285 13.32 8.45 -18.88
CA GLN A 285 14.00 9.73 -19.16
C GLN A 285 15.03 10.04 -18.06
N SER A 286 14.63 9.92 -16.79
CA SER A 286 15.48 10.20 -15.64
C SER A 286 15.03 9.41 -14.40
N GLU A 287 15.88 8.48 -13.95
CA GLU A 287 15.63 7.71 -12.71
C GLU A 287 15.58 8.62 -11.47
N THR A 288 16.39 9.69 -11.46
CA THR A 288 16.43 10.66 -10.36
C THR A 288 15.11 11.42 -10.25
N VAL A 289 14.56 11.90 -11.39
CA VAL A 289 13.26 12.58 -11.41
C VAL A 289 12.15 11.63 -11.01
N ALA A 290 12.16 10.38 -11.49
CA ALA A 290 11.20 9.37 -11.10
C ALA A 290 11.29 9.02 -9.60
N ALA A 291 12.50 8.98 -9.04
CA ALA A 291 12.70 8.74 -7.60
C ALA A 291 12.16 9.92 -6.78
N ALA A 292 12.42 11.16 -7.20
CA ALA A 292 11.89 12.37 -6.57
C ALA A 292 10.35 12.39 -6.61
N LEU A 293 9.75 12.20 -7.80
CA LEU A 293 8.30 12.11 -7.97
C LEU A 293 7.69 10.98 -7.13
N GLY A 294 8.41 9.87 -6.98
CA GLY A 294 8.02 8.73 -6.16
C GLY A 294 8.27 8.92 -4.67
N HIS A 295 8.89 10.02 -4.24
CA HIS A 295 9.36 10.22 -2.85
C HIS A 295 10.12 8.99 -2.34
N HIS A 296 11.07 8.49 -3.14
CA HIS A 296 11.91 7.35 -2.80
C HIS A 296 13.24 7.85 -2.24
N LYS A 297 13.73 7.20 -1.18
CA LYS A 297 15.01 7.57 -0.54
C LYS A 297 16.22 7.44 -1.47
N ASN A 298 16.13 6.52 -2.46
CA ASN A 298 17.14 6.32 -3.48
C ASN A 298 16.52 5.79 -4.78
N THR A 299 17.30 5.80 -5.86
CA THR A 299 16.87 5.33 -7.17
C THR A 299 16.68 3.81 -7.25
N ASP A 300 17.30 3.02 -6.35
CA ASP A 300 17.18 1.56 -6.35
C ASP A 300 15.74 1.10 -6.15
N VAL A 301 15.01 1.76 -5.22
CA VAL A 301 13.59 1.50 -4.99
C VAL A 301 12.77 1.74 -6.27
N THR A 302 13.08 2.82 -7.00
CA THR A 302 12.43 3.14 -8.28
C THR A 302 12.73 2.06 -9.30
N ARG A 303 13.99 1.68 -9.47
CA ARG A 303 14.46 0.68 -10.43
C ARG A 303 13.85 -0.70 -10.15
N GLU A 304 13.87 -1.17 -8.91
CA GLU A 304 13.38 -2.51 -8.56
C GLU A 304 11.87 -2.66 -8.68
N HIS A 305 11.11 -1.66 -8.26
CA HIS A 305 9.67 -1.80 -8.01
C HIS A 305 8.79 -1.11 -9.04
N TYR A 306 9.31 -0.11 -9.74
CA TYR A 306 8.51 0.73 -10.63
C TYR A 306 8.95 0.69 -12.08
N MET A 307 10.21 0.38 -12.39
CA MET A 307 10.65 0.27 -13.76
C MET A 307 10.38 -1.11 -14.34
N LYS A 308 9.92 -1.12 -15.59
CA LYS A 308 9.74 -2.35 -16.36
C LYS A 308 11.11 -2.89 -16.76
N LYS A 309 11.38 -4.16 -16.48
CA LYS A 309 12.60 -4.81 -16.96
C LYS A 309 12.61 -4.79 -18.49
N LYS A 310 13.67 -4.26 -19.09
CA LYS A 310 13.85 -4.27 -20.54
C LYS A 310 13.86 -5.72 -21.05
N LYS A 311 13.17 -5.99 -22.14
CA LYS A 311 13.21 -7.29 -22.80
C LYS A 311 14.59 -7.46 -23.46
N LEU A 312 15.06 -8.71 -23.57
CA LEU A 312 16.34 -9.02 -24.25
C LEU A 312 16.40 -8.44 -25.67
N THR A 313 15.27 -8.43 -26.40
CA THR A 313 15.15 -7.83 -27.72
C THR A 313 15.38 -6.30 -27.71
N GLU A 314 14.85 -5.59 -26.71
CA GLU A 314 15.06 -4.15 -26.54
C GLU A 314 16.51 -3.83 -26.19
N MET A 315 17.13 -4.67 -25.31
CA MET A 315 18.55 -4.55 -24.97
C MET A 315 19.42 -4.79 -26.21
N ARG A 316 19.12 -5.80 -27.00
CA ARG A 316 19.83 -6.09 -28.26
C ARG A 316 19.76 -4.92 -29.22
N ASN A 317 18.59 -4.34 -29.43
CA ASN A 317 18.43 -3.19 -30.33
C ASN A 317 19.22 -1.97 -29.85
N THR A 318 19.21 -1.69 -28.55
CA THR A 318 20.04 -0.62 -27.96
C THR A 318 21.54 -0.88 -28.21
N LEU A 319 22.01 -2.12 -28.00
CA LEU A 319 23.41 -2.49 -28.26
C LEU A 319 23.75 -2.38 -29.75
N LEU A 320 22.87 -2.77 -30.67
CA LEU A 320 23.07 -2.61 -32.11
C LEU A 320 23.19 -1.14 -32.51
N GLN A 321 22.36 -0.26 -31.93
CA GLN A 321 22.48 1.19 -32.17
C GLN A 321 23.82 1.74 -31.66
N ILE A 322 24.25 1.35 -30.45
CA ILE A 322 25.55 1.75 -29.89
C ILE A 322 26.69 1.27 -30.78
N ARG A 323 26.66 0.01 -31.25
CA ARG A 323 27.66 -0.53 -32.16
C ARG A 323 27.72 0.23 -33.46
N SER A 324 26.56 0.53 -34.10
CA SER A 324 26.47 1.33 -35.30
C SER A 324 27.07 2.74 -35.12
N LEU A 325 26.81 3.38 -33.97
CA LEU A 325 27.41 4.69 -33.64
C LEU A 325 28.91 4.60 -33.40
N ALA A 326 29.42 3.47 -32.93
CA ALA A 326 30.84 3.21 -32.73
C ALA A 326 31.56 2.72 -34.00
N GLY A 327 30.85 2.59 -35.13
CA GLY A 327 31.44 2.09 -36.38
C GLY A 327 31.78 0.60 -36.40
N LEU A 328 31.13 -0.21 -35.52
CA LEU A 328 31.34 -1.65 -35.36
C LEU A 328 30.26 -2.50 -36.03
#